data_4a208220464b0a535dc9238a8a53b27c
#
_entry.id   4a208220464b0a535dc9238a8a53b27c
#
_cell.length_a   1.000
_cell.length_b   1.000
_cell.length_c   1.000
_cell.angle_alpha   90.00
_cell.angle_beta   90.00
_cell.angle_gamma   90.00
#
_symmetry.space_group_name_H-M   'P 1'
#
loop_
_entity.id
_entity.type
_entity.pdbx_description
1 polymer ?
#
loop_
_entity_poly.entity_id
_entity_poly.type
_entity_poly.pdbx_seq_one_letter_code
_entity_poly.pdbx_strand_id
1 'polypeptide(L)'
;CLVGSEMCIRDSLSPWRLDEVDESFAGEAGRTLDYIEQQVVPQLDIQSRANRPLYIMGYSLAGLFALWAMYQTDIFAGCATCSGSMWYPGFTEYVNSQPTLANKRIYISLGGKESRTSDRLMSTVADRTKEICDLLKKDNDVIYEINPGGHFADSGKRLAKAVKWIEKVASA
;
A
#
# COMPACT_ATOMS: atom_id res chain seq x y z
N CYS A 1 14.01 8.14 -16.44
CA CYS A 1 13.12 9.06 -17.18
C CYS A 1 12.22 9.76 -16.15
N LEU A 2 12.42 11.07 -15.95
CA LEU A 2 11.75 11.84 -14.89
C LEU A 2 10.64 12.76 -15.45
N VAL A 3 10.19 12.55 -16.67
CA VAL A 3 9.17 13.37 -17.34
C VAL A 3 8.24 12.45 -18.11
N GLY A 4 7.13 12.16 -17.56
CA GLY A 4 6.12 11.23 -18.06
C GLY A 4 5.49 10.45 -16.92
N SER A 5 5.52 11.05 -15.75
CA SER A 5 5.53 10.34 -14.48
C SER A 5 4.19 9.76 -14.04
N GLU A 6 3.05 10.30 -14.44
CA GLU A 6 1.76 9.78 -13.95
C GLU A 6 1.34 8.50 -14.68
N MET A 7 1.56 8.42 -15.98
CA MET A 7 1.29 7.18 -16.73
C MET A 7 2.19 6.03 -16.28
N CYS A 8 3.50 6.28 -16.17
CA CYS A 8 4.43 5.24 -15.69
C CYS A 8 4.13 4.74 -14.27
N ILE A 9 3.65 5.61 -13.37
CA ILE A 9 3.30 5.23 -12.01
C ILE A 9 2.04 4.34 -12.00
N ARG A 10 1.04 4.67 -12.82
CA ARG A 10 -0.19 3.88 -12.89
C ARG A 10 0.06 2.50 -13.45
N ASP A 11 0.83 2.39 -14.53
CA ASP A 11 1.26 1.11 -15.09
C ASP A 11 2.01 0.25 -14.07
N SER A 12 3.07 0.83 -13.50
CA SER A 12 4.07 0.12 -12.72
C SER A 12 3.58 -0.31 -11.34
N LEU A 13 2.49 0.28 -10.82
CA LEU A 13 2.00 0.02 -9.48
C LEU A 13 0.60 -0.61 -9.45
N SER A 14 -0.05 -0.76 -10.61
CA SER A 14 -1.35 -1.41 -10.70
C SER A 14 -1.22 -2.94 -10.67
N PRO A 15 -1.95 -3.64 -9.80
CA PRO A 15 -1.89 -5.10 -9.70
C PRO A 15 -2.35 -5.84 -10.96
N TRP A 16 -3.30 -5.29 -11.67
CA TRP A 16 -3.87 -5.79 -12.93
C TRP A 16 -4.36 -4.65 -13.80
N ARG A 17 -4.70 -4.99 -15.03
CA ARG A 17 -5.15 -4.05 -16.04
C ARG A 17 -6.59 -3.58 -15.79
N LEU A 18 -6.88 -2.31 -16.04
CA LEU A 18 -8.20 -1.69 -15.90
C LEU A 18 -8.54 -0.78 -17.08
N ASP A 19 -8.57 -1.31 -18.29
CA ASP A 19 -8.86 -0.55 -19.51
C ASP A 19 -10.19 0.19 -19.47
N GLU A 20 -11.19 -0.36 -18.77
CA GLU A 20 -12.52 0.25 -18.61
C GLU A 20 -12.50 1.52 -17.73
N VAL A 21 -11.46 1.71 -16.92
CA VAL A 21 -11.30 2.88 -16.04
C VAL A 21 -10.34 3.88 -16.67
N ASP A 22 -9.17 3.42 -17.05
CA ASP A 22 -8.10 4.22 -17.64
C ASP A 22 -7.02 3.26 -18.21
N GLU A 23 -6.71 3.36 -19.48
CA GLU A 23 -5.71 2.53 -20.17
C GLU A 23 -4.31 2.62 -19.53
N SER A 24 -4.04 3.66 -18.73
CA SER A 24 -2.78 3.80 -18.00
C SER A 24 -2.60 2.82 -16.84
N PHE A 25 -3.63 2.03 -16.48
CA PHE A 25 -3.51 0.95 -15.50
C PHE A 25 -3.18 -0.37 -16.21
N ALA A 26 -1.95 -0.55 -16.63
CA ALA A 26 -1.54 -1.71 -17.43
C ALA A 26 -1.30 -3.00 -16.63
N GLY A 27 -1.26 -2.93 -15.29
CA GLY A 27 -1.13 -4.14 -14.46
C GLY A 27 0.29 -4.67 -14.32
N GLU A 28 1.29 -3.79 -14.32
CA GLU A 28 2.71 -4.18 -14.29
C GLU A 28 3.34 -4.18 -12.88
N ALA A 29 2.52 -4.21 -11.81
CA ALA A 29 3.01 -4.23 -10.43
C ALA A 29 3.98 -5.40 -10.16
N GLY A 30 3.79 -6.54 -10.81
CA GLY A 30 4.70 -7.69 -10.70
C GLY A 30 6.13 -7.34 -11.11
N ARG A 31 6.30 -6.63 -12.25
CA ARG A 31 7.63 -6.19 -12.70
C ARG A 31 8.30 -5.22 -11.73
N THR A 32 7.51 -4.35 -11.10
CA THR A 32 8.02 -3.43 -10.07
C THR A 32 8.46 -4.20 -8.83
N LEU A 33 7.70 -5.19 -8.41
CA LEU A 33 8.07 -6.03 -7.28
C LEU A 33 9.34 -6.84 -7.57
N ASP A 34 9.44 -7.47 -8.74
CA ASP A 34 10.65 -8.18 -9.19
C ASP A 34 11.89 -7.26 -9.16
N TYR A 35 11.74 -6.02 -9.63
CA TYR A 35 12.83 -5.04 -9.57
C TYR A 35 13.23 -4.72 -8.12
N ILE A 36 12.25 -4.52 -7.24
CA ILE A 36 12.51 -4.28 -5.82
C ILE A 36 13.26 -5.45 -5.20
N GLU A 37 12.81 -6.68 -5.43
CA GLU A 37 13.42 -7.89 -4.86
C GLU A 37 14.82 -8.16 -5.40
N GLN A 38 15.00 -8.02 -6.70
CA GLN A 38 16.25 -8.42 -7.38
C GLN A 38 17.29 -7.32 -7.44
N GLN A 39 16.89 -6.05 -7.43
CA GLN A 39 17.81 -4.93 -7.62
C GLN A 39 17.90 -4.02 -6.39
N VAL A 40 16.78 -3.71 -5.72
CA VAL A 40 16.78 -2.76 -4.60
C VAL A 40 17.16 -3.46 -3.30
N VAL A 41 16.50 -4.55 -2.98
CA VAL A 41 16.69 -5.28 -1.72
C VAL A 41 18.13 -5.77 -1.52
N PRO A 42 18.84 -6.30 -2.53
CA PRO A 42 20.24 -6.70 -2.39
C PRO A 42 21.22 -5.54 -2.13
N GLN A 43 20.89 -4.33 -2.58
CA GLN A 43 21.72 -3.15 -2.39
C GLN A 43 21.57 -2.51 -0.99
N LEU A 44 20.53 -2.87 -0.26
CA LEU A 44 20.39 -2.43 1.12
C LEU A 44 21.46 -3.12 1.95
N ASP A 45 22.26 -2.35 2.70
CA ASP A 45 23.43 -2.83 3.45
C ASP A 45 23.14 -4.07 4.31
N ILE A 46 23.69 -5.22 3.90
CA ILE A 46 23.44 -6.52 4.52
C ILE A 46 24.04 -6.58 5.94
N GLN A 47 25.13 -5.87 6.21
CA GLN A 47 25.80 -5.90 7.52
C GLN A 47 24.96 -5.20 8.61
N SER A 48 24.20 -4.16 8.24
CA SER A 48 23.26 -3.49 9.15
C SER A 48 21.93 -4.21 9.27
N ARG A 49 21.64 -5.21 8.41
CA ARG A 49 20.33 -5.86 8.24
C ARG A 49 20.20 -7.22 8.90
N ALA A 50 21.27 -7.85 9.34
CA ALA A 50 21.29 -9.26 9.75
C ALA A 50 20.16 -9.68 10.72
N ASN A 51 19.41 -8.72 11.31
CA ASN A 51 18.26 -8.98 12.18
C ASN A 51 17.15 -7.91 12.09
N ARG A 52 17.09 -7.11 11.02
CA ARG A 52 16.07 -6.05 10.91
C ARG A 52 14.96 -6.45 9.92
N PRO A 53 13.68 -6.41 10.34
CA PRO A 53 12.56 -6.70 9.45
C PRO A 53 12.46 -5.63 8.35
N LEU A 54 12.14 -6.07 7.14
CA LEU A 54 11.92 -5.20 5.99
C LEU A 54 10.44 -4.82 5.91
N TYR A 55 10.19 -3.55 5.64
CA TYR A 55 8.83 -3.02 5.46
C TYR A 55 8.73 -2.32 4.11
N ILE A 56 7.55 -2.40 3.48
CA ILE A 56 7.23 -1.66 2.27
C ILE A 56 6.17 -0.59 2.59
N MET A 57 6.33 0.61 2.03
CA MET A 57 5.41 1.70 2.32
C MET A 57 5.09 2.50 1.05
N GLY A 58 3.84 2.93 0.94
CA GLY A 58 3.42 3.78 -0.16
C GLY A 58 2.26 4.71 0.15
N TYR A 59 2.08 5.69 -0.72
CA TYR A 59 0.98 6.64 -0.71
C TYR A 59 0.11 6.47 -1.96
N SER A 60 -1.22 6.60 -1.84
CA SER A 60 -2.13 6.48 -2.98
C SER A 60 -1.99 5.12 -3.67
N LEU A 61 -1.72 5.10 -4.97
CA LEU A 61 -1.52 3.85 -5.72
C LEU A 61 -0.30 3.05 -5.22
N ALA A 62 0.76 3.72 -4.77
CA ALA A 62 1.88 3.04 -4.14
C ALA A 62 1.48 2.41 -2.78
N GLY A 63 0.46 2.95 -2.09
CA GLY A 63 -0.12 2.33 -0.90
C GLY A 63 -0.91 1.06 -1.22
N LEU A 64 -1.64 1.05 -2.34
CA LEU A 64 -2.28 -0.15 -2.87
C LEU A 64 -1.22 -1.21 -3.22
N PHE A 65 -0.20 -0.82 -3.98
CA PHE A 65 0.93 -1.68 -4.34
C PHE A 65 1.61 -2.29 -3.11
N ALA A 66 1.87 -1.49 -2.07
CA ALA A 66 2.51 -1.96 -0.85
C ALA A 66 1.70 -3.08 -0.17
N LEU A 67 0.38 -2.96 -0.11
CA LEU A 67 -0.47 -4.01 0.45
C LEU A 67 -0.57 -5.22 -0.48
N TRP A 68 -0.67 -5.01 -1.80
CA TRP A 68 -0.67 -6.08 -2.80
C TRP A 68 0.62 -6.90 -2.74
N ALA A 69 1.77 -6.26 -2.61
CA ALA A 69 3.07 -6.91 -2.51
C ALA A 69 3.16 -7.88 -1.32
N MET A 70 2.45 -7.62 -0.21
CA MET A 70 2.39 -8.53 0.93
C MET A 70 1.81 -9.90 0.61
N TYR A 71 1.02 -10.00 -0.45
CA TYR A 71 0.43 -11.26 -0.94
C TYR A 71 1.28 -11.96 -2.00
N GLN A 72 2.32 -11.30 -2.51
CA GLN A 72 3.18 -11.84 -3.57
C GLN A 72 4.47 -12.45 -3.01
N THR A 73 4.93 -11.95 -1.87
CA THR A 73 6.24 -12.31 -1.31
C THR A 73 6.24 -12.25 0.21
N ASP A 74 7.07 -13.07 0.84
CA ASP A 74 7.25 -13.11 2.28
C ASP A 74 8.41 -12.27 2.81
N ILE A 75 9.15 -11.57 1.93
CA ILE A 75 10.33 -10.79 2.33
C ILE A 75 9.98 -9.61 3.26
N PHE A 76 8.74 -9.13 3.22
CA PHE A 76 8.29 -8.01 4.06
C PHE A 76 7.65 -8.50 5.36
N ALA A 77 8.10 -7.96 6.48
CA ALA A 77 7.50 -8.18 7.79
C ALA A 77 6.19 -7.40 7.97
N GLY A 78 5.95 -6.42 7.11
CA GLY A 78 4.74 -5.62 7.11
C GLY A 78 4.75 -4.51 6.07
N CYS A 79 3.66 -3.75 6.04
CA CYS A 79 3.53 -2.63 5.13
C CYS A 79 2.86 -1.40 5.77
N ALA A 80 3.03 -0.25 5.11
CA ALA A 80 2.23 0.93 5.39
C ALA A 80 1.54 1.41 4.11
N THR A 81 0.22 1.49 4.15
CA THR A 81 -0.61 2.06 3.10
C THR A 81 -1.22 3.38 3.58
N CYS A 82 -0.65 4.48 3.09
CA CYS A 82 -1.11 5.81 3.42
C CYS A 82 -2.02 6.33 2.32
N SER A 83 -3.29 6.62 2.64
CA SER A 83 -4.29 7.03 1.64
C SER A 83 -4.30 6.11 0.42
N GLY A 84 -4.15 4.81 0.65
CA GLY A 84 -4.05 3.81 -0.40
C GLY A 84 -5.30 3.78 -1.29
N SER A 85 -5.11 3.55 -2.58
CA SER A 85 -6.18 3.51 -3.59
C SER A 85 -7.05 2.25 -3.47
N MET A 86 -7.62 2.00 -2.27
CA MET A 86 -8.41 0.78 -1.99
C MET A 86 -9.73 0.73 -2.76
N TRP A 87 -10.08 1.82 -3.43
CA TRP A 87 -11.18 1.90 -4.39
C TRP A 87 -10.90 1.11 -5.69
N TYR A 88 -9.68 0.62 -5.89
CA TYR A 88 -9.24 -0.10 -7.10
C TYR A 88 -10.14 -1.31 -7.35
N PRO A 89 -10.81 -1.39 -8.52
CA PRO A 89 -11.78 -2.44 -8.81
C PRO A 89 -11.24 -3.85 -8.63
N GLY A 90 -11.97 -4.68 -7.89
CA GLY A 90 -11.59 -6.06 -7.62
C GLY A 90 -10.58 -6.24 -6.47
N PHE A 91 -10.03 -5.15 -5.88
CA PHE A 91 -8.98 -5.29 -4.88
C PHE A 91 -9.47 -5.87 -3.53
N THR A 92 -10.65 -5.47 -3.08
CA THR A 92 -11.25 -6.04 -1.86
C THR A 92 -11.56 -7.53 -2.04
N GLU A 93 -12.11 -7.89 -3.19
CA GLU A 93 -12.41 -9.27 -3.56
C GLU A 93 -11.13 -10.10 -3.67
N TYR A 94 -10.07 -9.51 -4.24
CA TYR A 94 -8.74 -10.11 -4.27
C TYR A 94 -8.24 -10.40 -2.85
N VAL A 95 -8.20 -9.40 -1.96
CA VAL A 95 -7.75 -9.58 -0.57
C VAL A 95 -8.53 -10.69 0.14
N ASN A 96 -9.84 -10.74 -0.06
CA ASN A 96 -10.70 -11.75 0.55
C ASN A 96 -10.49 -13.17 -0.01
N SER A 97 -10.01 -13.30 -1.24
CA SER A 97 -9.74 -14.59 -1.90
C SER A 97 -8.35 -15.15 -1.65
N GLN A 98 -7.42 -14.32 -1.17
CA GLN A 98 -6.05 -14.74 -0.90
C GLN A 98 -5.93 -15.54 0.41
N PRO A 99 -4.89 -16.37 0.55
CA PRO A 99 -4.51 -16.93 1.85
C PRO A 99 -4.35 -15.80 2.88
N THR A 100 -4.81 -16.05 4.10
CA THR A 100 -4.74 -15.04 5.16
C THR A 100 -3.29 -14.65 5.45
N LEU A 101 -2.98 -13.37 5.36
CA LEU A 101 -1.74 -12.84 5.91
C LEU A 101 -1.76 -13.03 7.43
N ALA A 102 -0.68 -13.52 8.01
CA ALA A 102 -0.57 -13.72 9.45
C ALA A 102 0.74 -13.16 10.01
N ASN A 103 0.68 -12.67 11.24
CA ASN A 103 1.83 -12.11 11.96
C ASN A 103 2.55 -10.97 11.25
N LYS A 104 1.83 -10.23 10.39
CA LYS A 104 2.34 -9.04 9.72
C LYS A 104 1.99 -7.78 10.48
N ARG A 105 2.81 -6.75 10.33
CA ARG A 105 2.57 -5.45 10.92
C ARG A 105 2.11 -4.47 9.84
N ILE A 106 0.89 -3.96 9.94
CA ILE A 106 0.24 -3.22 8.87
C ILE A 106 -0.31 -1.88 9.37
N TYR A 107 0.19 -0.80 8.81
CA TYR A 107 -0.32 0.55 9.05
C TYR A 107 -1.22 0.97 7.89
N ILE A 108 -2.45 1.35 8.21
CA ILE A 108 -3.43 1.85 7.24
C ILE A 108 -3.82 3.27 7.65
N SER A 109 -3.81 4.21 6.74
CA SER A 109 -4.35 5.54 7.01
C SER A 109 -5.12 6.12 5.84
N LEU A 110 -6.09 6.98 6.16
CA LEU A 110 -6.94 7.65 5.18
C LEU A 110 -7.22 9.08 5.63
N GLY A 111 -7.46 9.99 4.70
CA GLY A 111 -8.00 11.31 5.02
C GLY A 111 -9.52 11.26 5.17
N GLY A 112 -10.06 11.84 6.23
CA GLY A 112 -11.50 11.79 6.55
C GLY A 112 -12.42 12.51 5.54
N LYS A 113 -11.86 13.14 4.51
CA LYS A 113 -12.62 13.76 3.42
C LYS A 113 -12.35 13.12 2.05
N GLU A 114 -11.59 12.02 1.96
CA GLU A 114 -11.21 11.43 0.68
C GLU A 114 -12.39 10.86 -0.11
N SER A 115 -13.41 10.33 0.56
CA SER A 115 -14.65 9.87 -0.10
C SER A 115 -15.56 11.02 -0.57
N ARG A 116 -15.22 12.27 -0.27
CA ARG A 116 -16.01 13.44 -0.73
C ARG A 116 -15.58 13.88 -2.12
N THR A 117 -15.87 13.05 -3.10
CA THR A 117 -15.56 13.27 -4.52
C THR A 117 -16.79 12.94 -5.37
N SER A 118 -16.88 13.52 -6.58
CA SER A 118 -17.87 13.17 -7.57
C SER A 118 -17.57 11.88 -8.33
N ASP A 119 -16.34 11.41 -8.25
CA ASP A 119 -15.95 10.14 -8.85
C ASP A 119 -16.52 8.96 -8.06
N ARG A 120 -17.30 8.13 -8.74
CA ARG A 120 -18.04 7.01 -8.12
C ARG A 120 -17.10 5.94 -7.53
N LEU A 121 -16.00 5.63 -8.20
CA LEU A 121 -15.02 4.65 -7.69
C LEU A 121 -14.26 5.21 -6.50
N MET A 122 -13.68 6.38 -6.64
CA MET A 122 -12.90 7.01 -5.57
C MET A 122 -13.73 7.31 -4.33
N SER A 123 -15.04 7.57 -4.47
CA SER A 123 -15.94 7.80 -3.32
C SER A 123 -16.06 6.59 -2.40
N THR A 124 -15.78 5.37 -2.90
CA THR A 124 -15.85 4.12 -2.12
C THR A 124 -14.62 3.89 -1.25
N VAL A 125 -13.58 4.72 -1.35
CA VAL A 125 -12.27 4.48 -0.71
C VAL A 125 -12.36 4.23 0.80
N ALA A 126 -13.24 4.94 1.53
CA ALA A 126 -13.34 4.76 2.97
C ALA A 126 -13.96 3.42 3.35
N ASP A 127 -15.01 3.01 2.65
CA ASP A 127 -15.71 1.74 2.90
C ASP A 127 -14.78 0.57 2.54
N ARG A 128 -14.15 0.61 1.37
CA ARG A 128 -13.20 -0.42 0.94
C ARG A 128 -11.98 -0.52 1.85
N THR A 129 -11.43 0.62 2.27
CA THR A 129 -10.30 0.62 3.23
C THR A 129 -10.69 0.01 4.56
N LYS A 130 -11.90 0.32 5.05
CA LYS A 130 -12.41 -0.25 6.30
C LYS A 130 -12.62 -1.76 6.19
N GLU A 131 -13.25 -2.22 5.12
CA GLU A 131 -13.49 -3.63 4.85
C GLU A 131 -12.17 -4.43 4.82
N ILE A 132 -11.17 -3.97 4.08
CA ILE A 132 -9.83 -4.57 4.03
C ILE A 132 -9.18 -4.56 5.42
N CYS A 133 -9.27 -3.46 6.15
CA CYS A 133 -8.74 -3.35 7.50
C CYS A 133 -9.36 -4.39 8.45
N ASP A 134 -10.67 -4.59 8.39
CA ASP A 134 -11.38 -5.54 9.22
C ASP A 134 -11.00 -7.01 8.88
N LEU A 135 -10.71 -7.30 7.61
CA LEU A 135 -10.16 -8.60 7.19
C LEU A 135 -8.76 -8.84 7.77
N LEU A 136 -7.88 -7.85 7.62
CA LEU A 136 -6.47 -7.97 8.03
C LEU A 136 -6.27 -8.04 9.56
N LYS A 137 -7.12 -7.40 10.35
CA LYS A 137 -7.04 -7.38 11.81
C LYS A 137 -7.20 -8.72 12.48
N LYS A 138 -7.71 -9.73 11.80
CA LYS A 138 -7.96 -11.05 12.37
C LYS A 138 -6.69 -11.74 12.84
N ASP A 139 -5.60 -11.60 12.06
CA ASP A 139 -4.37 -12.37 12.27
C ASP A 139 -3.10 -11.50 12.21
N ASN A 140 -3.24 -10.16 12.21
CA ASN A 140 -2.13 -9.22 12.08
C ASN A 140 -2.22 -8.07 13.10
N ASP A 141 -1.07 -7.44 13.37
CA ASP A 141 -1.00 -6.17 14.11
C ASP A 141 -1.34 -5.02 13.16
N VAL A 142 -2.59 -4.56 13.20
CA VAL A 142 -3.11 -3.56 12.27
C VAL A 142 -3.58 -2.31 13.00
N ILE A 143 -3.07 -1.15 12.58
CA ILE A 143 -3.64 0.14 12.95
C ILE A 143 -4.36 0.77 11.76
N TYR A 144 -5.51 1.39 12.02
CA TYR A 144 -6.21 2.22 11.05
C TYR A 144 -6.38 3.63 11.59
N GLU A 145 -5.77 4.61 10.94
CA GLU A 145 -5.76 6.01 11.37
C GLU A 145 -6.50 6.90 10.36
N ILE A 146 -7.49 7.66 10.84
CA ILE A 146 -8.15 8.71 10.05
C ILE A 146 -7.45 10.04 10.30
N ASN A 147 -6.92 10.63 9.24
CA ASN A 147 -6.26 11.93 9.28
C ASN A 147 -7.21 13.06 8.85
N PRO A 148 -7.00 14.31 9.30
CA PRO A 148 -7.73 15.46 8.79
C PRO A 148 -7.50 15.66 7.29
N GLY A 149 -8.51 16.21 6.60
CA GLY A 149 -8.41 16.62 5.20
C GLY A 149 -8.70 15.55 4.18
N GLY A 150 -8.48 15.88 2.91
CA GLY A 150 -8.64 15.02 1.75
C GLY A 150 -7.34 14.33 1.35
N HIS A 151 -7.35 13.75 0.16
CA HIS A 151 -6.26 12.91 -0.35
C HIS A 151 -4.88 13.58 -0.35
N PHE A 152 -4.78 14.84 -0.73
CA PHE A 152 -3.50 15.57 -0.84
C PHE A 152 -3.10 16.34 0.43
N ALA A 153 -3.90 16.26 1.49
CA ALA A 153 -3.61 16.98 2.72
C ALA A 153 -2.52 16.30 3.55
N ASP A 154 -1.43 17.02 3.81
CA ASP A 154 -0.36 16.60 4.73
C ASP A 154 0.23 15.18 4.44
N SER A 155 0.39 14.81 3.17
CA SER A 155 0.89 13.49 2.77
C SER A 155 2.21 13.12 3.45
N GLY A 156 3.16 14.04 3.53
CA GLY A 156 4.44 13.83 4.23
C GLY A 156 4.27 13.55 5.73
N LYS A 157 3.32 14.22 6.40
CA LYS A 157 3.04 13.94 7.82
C LYS A 157 2.41 12.56 8.02
N ARG A 158 1.55 12.11 7.10
CA ARG A 158 0.95 10.77 7.15
C ARG A 158 2.00 9.69 6.99
N LEU A 159 2.91 9.84 6.02
CA LEU A 159 4.05 8.93 5.84
C LEU A 159 4.96 8.92 7.08
N ALA A 160 5.28 10.08 7.65
CA ALA A 160 6.09 10.16 8.87
C ALA A 160 5.45 9.47 10.08
N LYS A 161 4.12 9.50 10.21
CA LYS A 161 3.40 8.75 11.26
C LYS A 161 3.52 7.25 11.04
N ALA A 162 3.40 6.78 9.79
CA ALA A 162 3.56 5.38 9.44
C ALA A 162 4.97 4.87 9.83
N VAL A 163 6.02 5.62 9.45
CA VAL A 163 7.40 5.30 9.83
C VAL A 163 7.54 5.19 11.36
N LYS A 164 7.10 6.21 12.10
CA LYS A 164 7.17 6.20 13.56
C LYS A 164 6.43 5.03 14.20
N TRP A 165 5.32 4.61 13.63
CA TRP A 165 4.58 3.47 14.14
C TRP A 165 5.30 2.15 13.87
N ILE A 166 5.86 1.98 12.67
CA ILE A 166 6.67 0.80 12.31
C ILE A 166 7.91 0.70 13.21
N GLU A 167 8.62 1.80 13.44
CA GLU A 167 9.86 1.82 14.24
C GLU A 167 9.67 1.50 15.72
N LYS A 168 8.50 1.77 16.30
CA LYS A 168 8.23 1.56 17.74
C LYS A 168 8.43 0.11 18.21
N VAL A 169 8.45 -0.88 17.34
CA VAL A 169 8.65 -2.29 17.69
C VAL A 169 10.09 -2.74 17.50
N ALA A 170 10.87 -2.05 16.69
CA ALA A 170 12.31 -2.32 16.56
C ALA A 170 13.09 -1.97 17.82
N SER A 171 12.45 -1.36 18.83
CA SER A 171 13.05 -0.85 20.07
C SER A 171 12.56 -1.61 21.32
N ALA A 172 11.75 -2.63 21.18
CA ALA A 172 11.24 -3.49 22.26
C ALA A 172 11.75 -4.93 22.10
#